data_e45d847d87fdd75fc2c0b2287626231c
#
_entry.id   e45d847d87fdd75fc2c0b2287626231c
#
_cell.length_a   1.000
_cell.length_b   1.000
_cell.length_c   1.000
_cell.angle_alpha   90.00
_cell.angle_beta   90.00
_cell.angle_gamma   90.00
#
_symmetry.space_group_name_H-M   'P 1'
#
loop_
_entity.id
_entity.type
_entity.pdbx_description
1 polymer ?
#
loop_
_entity_poly.entity_id
_entity_poly.type
_entity_poly.pdbx_seq_one_letter_code
_entity_poly.pdbx_strand_id
1 'polypeptide(L)'
;MLPFLPDRPLKPRNSGITMVMDKGLSIREAEDFMSVGSEYTDYVKLGFGTSLITPGFEKKIALYKKAGVIPYFGGTLFEAFIIRNMFEEFVDFLNKNEIDTVEVSDGSYDIEHKRKLEYINKLALRGTVISEVGSKKKDVIYTPDEWVALMRAELLAGSVKVIAEARESGTTGIYNEDGSINNEIISAISEHVKLENVIWEAPLKSQQAWFIKHFGANVNLGNIAPNEIIPLESLRLGLRGDTFFQFLPEEMKQ
;
A
#
# COMPACT_ATOMS: atom_id res chain seq x y z
N MET A 1 1.45 -5.85 30.58
CA MET A 1 0.83 -5.52 29.28
C MET A 1 -0.65 -5.30 29.54
N LEU A 2 -1.31 -4.38 28.85
CA LEU A 2 -2.73 -4.11 29.01
C LEU A 2 -3.55 -5.33 28.53
N PRO A 3 -4.64 -5.73 29.22
CA PRO A 3 -5.55 -6.77 28.72
C PRO A 3 -6.35 -6.26 27.51
N PHE A 4 -6.92 -7.21 26.74
CA PHE A 4 -7.80 -6.94 25.60
C PHE A 4 -7.16 -6.17 24.43
N LEU A 5 -5.84 -6.14 24.33
CA LEU A 5 -5.18 -5.69 23.10
C LEU A 5 -5.36 -6.76 22.03
N PRO A 6 -5.71 -6.38 20.80
CA PRO A 6 -5.79 -7.34 19.71
C PRO A 6 -4.42 -7.93 19.37
N ASP A 7 -4.39 -9.21 19.04
CA ASP A 7 -3.18 -9.87 18.58
C ASP A 7 -2.73 -9.30 17.23
N ARG A 8 -1.45 -8.93 17.16
CA ARG A 8 -0.80 -8.45 15.94
C ARG A 8 0.16 -9.51 15.42
N PRO A 9 0.03 -9.96 14.15
CA PRO A 9 0.94 -10.94 13.59
C PRO A 9 2.38 -10.40 13.57
N LEU A 10 3.35 -11.29 13.85
CA LEU A 10 4.76 -10.99 13.71
C LEU A 10 5.18 -10.99 12.23
N LYS A 11 6.23 -10.26 11.90
CA LYS A 11 6.85 -10.27 10.57
C LYS A 11 7.63 -11.57 10.33
N PRO A 12 7.64 -12.13 9.09
CA PRO A 12 6.85 -11.71 7.93
C PRO A 12 5.38 -12.10 8.08
N ARG A 13 4.47 -11.22 7.65
CA ARG A 13 3.02 -11.40 7.84
C ARG A 13 2.24 -11.16 6.53
N ASN A 14 1.06 -11.80 6.42
CA ASN A 14 0.18 -11.65 5.26
C ASN A 14 -1.03 -10.74 5.54
N SER A 15 -1.32 -10.47 6.82
CA SER A 15 -2.37 -9.55 7.27
C SER A 15 -1.83 -8.58 8.30
N GLY A 16 -2.48 -7.44 8.47
CA GLY A 16 -1.98 -6.36 9.31
C GLY A 16 -0.78 -5.64 8.73
N ILE A 17 -0.59 -5.76 7.43
CA ILE A 17 0.47 -5.11 6.67
C ILE A 17 0.33 -3.60 6.76
N THR A 18 1.47 -2.92 6.90
CA THR A 18 1.56 -1.47 6.74
C THR A 18 2.58 -1.14 5.65
N MET A 19 2.10 -0.46 4.61
CA MET A 19 2.93 0.08 3.53
C MET A 19 3.08 1.58 3.74
N VAL A 20 4.32 2.01 3.96
CA VAL A 20 4.69 3.41 4.20
C VAL A 20 5.20 4.04 2.92
N MET A 21 4.80 5.29 2.67
CA MET A 21 5.21 6.08 1.52
C MET A 21 6.44 6.94 1.85
N ASP A 22 7.61 6.58 1.28
CA ASP A 22 8.78 7.47 1.27
C ASP A 22 8.71 8.41 0.06
N LYS A 23 8.48 9.69 0.33
CA LYS A 23 8.35 10.76 -0.67
C LYS A 23 9.65 11.54 -0.89
N GLY A 24 10.79 10.97 -0.50
CA GLY A 24 12.08 11.61 -0.61
C GLY A 24 12.72 11.93 0.74
N LEU A 25 12.53 11.09 1.74
CA LEU A 25 13.26 11.18 3.00
C LEU A 25 14.76 11.26 2.75
N SER A 26 15.47 12.08 3.50
CA SER A 26 16.92 12.00 3.61
C SER A 26 17.32 10.69 4.29
N ILE A 27 18.59 10.30 4.19
CA ILE A 27 19.07 9.09 4.87
C ILE A 27 18.87 9.17 6.38
N ARG A 28 19.06 10.35 7.00
CA ARG A 28 18.89 10.56 8.44
C ARG A 28 17.42 10.41 8.86
N GLU A 29 16.48 11.01 8.11
CA GLU A 29 15.05 10.84 8.37
C GLU A 29 14.61 9.38 8.22
N ALA A 30 15.19 8.65 7.25
CA ALA A 30 14.94 7.23 7.09
C ALA A 30 15.52 6.39 8.26
N GLU A 31 16.70 6.75 8.79
CA GLU A 31 17.28 6.14 10.00
C GLU A 31 16.39 6.38 11.22
N ASP A 32 15.94 7.61 11.44
CA ASP A 32 15.05 7.98 12.53
C ASP A 32 13.72 7.23 12.42
N PHE A 33 13.14 7.15 11.22
CA PHE A 33 11.93 6.38 10.96
C PHE A 33 12.12 4.89 11.28
N MET A 34 13.20 4.25 10.81
CA MET A 34 13.45 2.83 11.07
C MET A 34 13.71 2.54 12.55
N SER A 35 14.28 3.49 13.30
CA SER A 35 14.57 3.32 14.72
C SER A 35 13.33 3.10 15.58
N VAL A 36 12.17 3.61 15.16
CA VAL A 36 10.89 3.51 15.90
C VAL A 36 9.84 2.70 15.16
N GLY A 37 9.88 2.67 13.82
CA GLY A 37 8.79 2.14 12.98
C GLY A 37 9.08 0.81 12.29
N SER A 38 10.30 0.29 12.36
CA SER A 38 10.68 -0.91 11.59
C SER A 38 9.85 -2.14 11.92
N GLU A 39 9.45 -2.35 13.18
CA GLU A 39 8.63 -3.48 13.60
C GLU A 39 7.22 -3.42 13.00
N TYR A 40 6.69 -2.22 12.81
CA TYR A 40 5.31 -1.99 12.36
C TYR A 40 5.20 -1.75 10.86
N THR A 41 6.33 -1.62 10.15
CA THR A 41 6.39 -1.36 8.70
C THR A 41 6.77 -2.63 7.95
N ASP A 42 5.98 -3.03 6.96
CA ASP A 42 6.25 -4.19 6.12
C ASP A 42 6.88 -3.79 4.79
N TYR A 43 6.33 -2.75 4.17
CA TYR A 43 6.79 -2.23 2.90
C TYR A 43 7.09 -0.73 2.99
N VAL A 44 8.13 -0.31 2.27
CA VAL A 44 8.39 1.10 2.00
C VAL A 44 8.34 1.35 0.49
N LYS A 45 7.33 2.09 0.06
CA LYS A 45 7.14 2.55 -1.32
C LYS A 45 7.96 3.82 -1.54
N LEU A 46 8.99 3.74 -2.39
CA LEU A 46 9.71 4.92 -2.90
C LEU A 46 8.83 5.57 -3.96
N GLY A 47 8.03 6.56 -3.53
CA GLY A 47 6.94 7.12 -4.33
C GLY A 47 7.40 8.12 -5.39
N PHE A 48 6.53 8.42 -6.35
CA PHE A 48 6.64 9.52 -7.33
C PHE A 48 7.92 9.54 -8.17
N GLY A 49 8.60 8.40 -8.32
CA GLY A 49 9.91 8.37 -9.00
C GLY A 49 11.02 9.13 -8.27
N THR A 50 10.85 9.45 -6.98
CA THR A 50 11.84 10.19 -6.18
C THR A 50 13.19 9.50 -6.11
N SER A 51 13.26 8.18 -6.31
CA SER A 51 14.50 7.42 -6.42
C SER A 51 15.43 7.91 -7.54
N LEU A 52 14.88 8.50 -8.61
CA LEU A 52 15.71 9.05 -9.71
C LEU A 52 16.39 10.38 -9.35
N ILE A 53 15.90 11.09 -8.35
CA ILE A 53 16.35 12.45 -7.99
C ILE A 53 16.84 12.57 -6.56
N THR A 54 16.67 11.53 -5.71
CA THR A 54 17.15 11.54 -4.32
C THR A 54 18.61 11.08 -4.29
N PRO A 55 19.56 11.93 -3.88
CA PRO A 55 20.96 11.52 -3.75
C PRO A 55 21.12 10.37 -2.73
N GLY A 56 21.82 9.31 -3.13
CA GLY A 56 22.14 8.20 -2.24
C GLY A 56 20.93 7.36 -1.81
N PHE A 57 19.89 7.31 -2.63
CA PHE A 57 18.70 6.48 -2.37
C PHE A 57 19.04 4.99 -2.19
N GLU A 58 20.14 4.52 -2.78
CA GLU A 58 20.64 3.15 -2.60
C GLU A 58 20.97 2.85 -1.13
N LYS A 59 21.47 3.85 -0.40
CA LYS A 59 21.73 3.71 1.05
C LYS A 59 20.43 3.52 1.83
N LYS A 60 19.35 4.18 1.40
CA LYS A 60 18.02 3.98 2.01
C LYS A 60 17.49 2.59 1.73
N ILE A 61 17.64 2.08 0.51
CA ILE A 61 17.27 0.69 0.16
C ILE A 61 18.00 -0.29 1.10
N ALA A 62 19.30 -0.15 1.25
CA ALA A 62 20.10 -0.99 2.14
C ALA A 62 19.66 -0.88 3.62
N LEU A 63 19.33 0.34 4.07
CA LEU A 63 18.82 0.60 5.42
C LEU A 63 17.49 -0.12 5.67
N TYR A 64 16.52 0.02 4.75
CA TYR A 64 15.20 -0.62 4.87
C TYR A 64 15.31 -2.15 4.88
N LYS A 65 16.10 -2.72 3.97
CA LYS A 65 16.38 -4.17 3.95
C LYS A 65 17.00 -4.65 5.26
N LYS A 66 18.00 -3.94 5.78
CA LYS A 66 18.65 -4.25 7.06
C LYS A 66 17.67 -4.21 8.23
N ALA A 67 16.68 -3.33 8.19
CA ALA A 67 15.61 -3.23 9.18
C ALA A 67 14.50 -4.29 9.01
N GLY A 68 14.63 -5.22 8.06
CA GLY A 68 13.63 -6.25 7.76
C GLY A 68 12.35 -5.66 7.13
N VAL A 69 12.49 -4.54 6.42
CA VAL A 69 11.41 -3.87 5.67
C VAL A 69 11.68 -4.05 4.18
N ILE A 70 10.64 -4.28 3.39
CA ILE A 70 10.75 -4.51 1.95
C ILE A 70 10.62 -3.17 1.21
N PRO A 71 11.71 -2.59 0.68
CA PRO A 71 11.63 -1.40 -0.17
C PRO A 71 11.21 -1.79 -1.58
N TYR A 72 10.42 -0.92 -2.21
CA TYR A 72 10.09 -1.07 -3.62
C TYR A 72 9.87 0.29 -4.31
N PHE A 73 9.97 0.31 -5.64
CA PHE A 73 9.66 1.51 -6.40
C PHE A 73 8.17 1.57 -6.70
N GLY A 74 7.56 2.73 -6.45
CA GLY A 74 6.16 2.98 -6.72
C GLY A 74 5.80 2.95 -8.20
N GLY A 75 4.54 2.67 -8.50
CA GLY A 75 4.03 2.46 -9.85
C GLY A 75 4.22 3.63 -10.81
N THR A 76 4.22 4.87 -10.32
CA THR A 76 4.52 6.04 -11.17
C THR A 76 5.89 5.95 -11.85
N LEU A 77 6.90 5.35 -11.20
CA LEU A 77 8.19 5.11 -11.82
C LEU A 77 8.07 4.06 -12.94
N PHE A 78 7.37 2.94 -12.68
CA PHE A 78 7.06 1.95 -13.70
C PHE A 78 6.39 2.60 -14.91
N GLU A 79 5.32 3.37 -14.70
CA GLU A 79 4.60 4.08 -15.78
C GLU A 79 5.52 5.04 -16.57
N ALA A 80 6.46 5.71 -15.87
CA ALA A 80 7.42 6.61 -16.51
C ALA A 80 8.38 5.88 -17.48
N PHE A 81 8.76 4.65 -17.17
CA PHE A 81 9.53 3.80 -18.11
C PHE A 81 8.63 3.28 -19.25
N ILE A 82 7.42 2.81 -18.93
CA ILE A 82 6.52 2.19 -19.91
C ILE A 82 6.08 3.17 -21.01
N ILE A 83 5.73 4.40 -20.65
CA ILE A 83 5.35 5.44 -21.64
C ILE A 83 6.51 5.76 -22.60
N ARG A 84 7.74 5.47 -22.21
CA ARG A 84 8.96 5.64 -23.04
C ARG A 84 9.38 4.37 -23.76
N ASN A 85 8.58 3.30 -23.70
CA ASN A 85 8.90 1.97 -24.24
C ASN A 85 10.19 1.36 -23.67
N MET A 86 10.50 1.61 -22.40
CA MET A 86 11.74 1.24 -21.72
C MET A 86 11.47 0.15 -20.64
N PHE A 87 10.78 -0.93 -21.02
CA PHE A 87 10.47 -2.02 -20.06
C PHE A 87 11.72 -2.78 -19.63
N GLU A 88 12.61 -3.09 -20.57
CA GLU A 88 13.84 -3.83 -20.27
C GLU A 88 14.78 -2.99 -19.38
N GLU A 89 14.90 -1.69 -19.66
CA GLU A 89 15.68 -0.76 -18.85
C GLU A 89 15.08 -0.60 -17.43
N PHE A 90 13.76 -0.72 -17.31
CA PHE A 90 13.12 -0.77 -15.99
C PHE A 90 13.52 -2.04 -15.23
N VAL A 91 13.53 -3.18 -15.89
CA VAL A 91 14.00 -4.45 -15.29
C VAL A 91 15.47 -4.36 -14.90
N ASP A 92 16.32 -3.77 -15.76
CA ASP A 92 17.73 -3.53 -15.43
C ASP A 92 17.90 -2.58 -14.24
N PHE A 93 17.07 -1.56 -14.14
CA PHE A 93 17.06 -0.65 -12.99
C PHE A 93 16.69 -1.36 -11.69
N LEU A 94 15.69 -2.25 -11.72
CA LEU A 94 15.35 -3.10 -10.58
C LEU A 94 16.53 -4.00 -10.18
N ASN A 95 17.14 -4.68 -11.15
CA ASN A 95 18.27 -5.59 -10.92
C ASN A 95 19.48 -4.86 -10.33
N LYS A 96 19.84 -3.71 -10.91
CA LYS A 96 20.96 -2.87 -10.45
C LYS A 96 20.81 -2.46 -8.98
N ASN A 97 19.57 -2.22 -8.54
CA ASN A 97 19.26 -1.78 -7.17
C ASN A 97 18.84 -2.95 -6.26
N GLU A 98 18.94 -4.20 -6.76
CA GLU A 98 18.57 -5.40 -6.02
C GLU A 98 17.14 -5.34 -5.45
N ILE A 99 16.20 -4.78 -6.21
CA ILE A 99 14.79 -4.66 -5.83
C ILE A 99 14.02 -5.85 -6.39
N ASP A 100 13.51 -6.71 -5.50
CA ASP A 100 12.75 -7.91 -5.86
C ASP A 100 11.23 -7.68 -5.86
N THR A 101 10.74 -6.67 -5.16
CA THR A 101 9.33 -6.28 -5.14
C THR A 101 9.10 -5.10 -6.06
N VAL A 102 8.05 -5.15 -6.86
CA VAL A 102 7.73 -4.09 -7.82
C VAL A 102 6.23 -3.79 -7.80
N GLU A 103 5.89 -2.51 -7.99
CA GLU A 103 4.52 -2.07 -8.18
C GLU A 103 4.23 -1.84 -9.66
N VAL A 104 3.14 -2.41 -10.14
CA VAL A 104 2.60 -2.19 -11.49
C VAL A 104 1.31 -1.37 -11.36
N SER A 105 1.30 -0.18 -11.94
CA SER A 105 0.14 0.72 -11.97
C SER A 105 -0.14 1.28 -13.35
N ASP A 106 -1.31 1.87 -13.52
CA ASP A 106 -1.77 2.56 -14.74
C ASP A 106 -2.54 3.86 -14.40
N GLY A 107 -2.35 4.35 -13.20
CA GLY A 107 -3.11 5.49 -12.69
C GLY A 107 -2.76 6.83 -13.32
N SER A 108 -1.50 7.04 -13.74
CA SER A 108 -1.04 8.29 -14.39
C SER A 108 -0.95 8.15 -15.90
N TYR A 109 -0.58 6.96 -16.38
CA TYR A 109 -0.53 6.60 -17.79
C TYR A 109 -1.50 5.46 -18.08
N ASP A 110 -2.45 5.72 -18.96
CA ASP A 110 -3.51 4.77 -19.34
C ASP A 110 -2.93 3.61 -20.15
N ILE A 111 -2.72 2.49 -19.49
CA ILE A 111 -2.21 1.27 -20.10
C ILE A 111 -3.41 0.36 -20.36
N GLU A 112 -3.57 -0.13 -21.59
CA GLU A 112 -4.59 -1.15 -21.86
C GLU A 112 -4.45 -2.29 -20.85
N HIS A 113 -5.54 -2.65 -20.16
CA HIS A 113 -5.50 -3.61 -19.04
C HIS A 113 -4.87 -4.95 -19.45
N LYS A 114 -5.14 -5.45 -20.65
CA LYS A 114 -4.48 -6.64 -21.18
C LYS A 114 -2.95 -6.52 -21.17
N ARG A 115 -2.42 -5.37 -21.57
CA ARG A 115 -0.98 -5.10 -21.57
C ARG A 115 -0.43 -4.97 -20.14
N LYS A 116 -1.21 -4.39 -19.22
CA LYS A 116 -0.86 -4.35 -17.80
C LYS A 116 -0.71 -5.78 -17.24
N LEU A 117 -1.64 -6.69 -17.55
CA LEU A 117 -1.56 -8.10 -17.16
C LEU A 117 -0.31 -8.79 -17.72
N GLU A 118 0.09 -8.48 -18.97
CA GLU A 118 1.33 -9.00 -19.57
C GLU A 118 2.57 -8.53 -18.81
N TYR A 119 2.61 -7.27 -18.36
CA TYR A 119 3.70 -6.75 -17.53
C TYR A 119 3.73 -7.42 -16.16
N ILE A 120 2.58 -7.61 -15.52
CA ILE A 120 2.46 -8.34 -14.24
C ILE A 120 3.02 -9.75 -14.41
N ASN A 121 2.60 -10.49 -15.43
CA ASN A 121 3.08 -11.85 -15.71
C ASN A 121 4.61 -11.88 -15.87
N LYS A 122 5.18 -10.99 -16.68
CA LYS A 122 6.62 -10.92 -16.92
C LYS A 122 7.41 -10.62 -15.64
N LEU A 123 6.94 -9.66 -14.84
CA LEU A 123 7.60 -9.25 -13.60
C LEU A 123 7.44 -10.30 -12.50
N ALA A 124 6.33 -11.04 -12.47
CA ALA A 124 6.11 -12.15 -11.53
C ALA A 124 7.08 -13.32 -11.73
N LEU A 125 7.64 -13.49 -12.92
CA LEU A 125 8.71 -14.47 -13.16
C LEU A 125 10.06 -14.07 -12.54
N ARG A 126 10.24 -12.79 -12.24
CA ARG A 126 11.45 -12.22 -11.67
C ARG A 126 11.38 -12.07 -10.15
N GLY A 127 10.22 -11.70 -9.61
CA GLY A 127 10.09 -11.37 -8.19
C GLY A 127 8.64 -11.16 -7.76
N THR A 128 8.46 -10.46 -6.68
CA THR A 128 7.16 -10.16 -6.10
C THR A 128 6.49 -8.98 -6.82
N VAL A 129 5.28 -9.16 -7.30
CA VAL A 129 4.50 -8.08 -7.92
C VAL A 129 3.35 -7.67 -6.99
N ILE A 130 3.23 -6.37 -6.76
CA ILE A 130 2.06 -5.72 -6.18
C ILE A 130 1.48 -4.86 -7.29
N SER A 131 0.18 -4.90 -7.52
CA SER A 131 -0.42 -4.06 -8.55
C SER A 131 -1.43 -3.09 -7.95
N GLU A 132 -1.57 -1.92 -8.56
CA GLU A 132 -2.46 -0.86 -8.11
C GLU A 132 -3.66 -0.77 -9.06
N VAL A 133 -4.86 -0.89 -8.51
CA VAL A 133 -6.13 -0.74 -9.22
C VAL A 133 -6.78 0.57 -8.80
N GLY A 134 -7.25 1.33 -9.78
CA GLY A 134 -7.87 2.63 -9.62
C GLY A 134 -7.29 3.65 -10.59
N SER A 135 -8.02 4.71 -10.86
CA SER A 135 -7.56 5.78 -11.75
C SER A 135 -7.24 7.04 -10.99
N LYS A 136 -6.13 7.68 -11.33
CA LYS A 136 -5.78 9.02 -10.84
C LYS A 136 -6.49 10.13 -11.63
N LYS A 137 -7.20 9.78 -12.69
CA LYS A 137 -8.01 10.71 -13.50
C LYS A 137 -9.40 10.86 -12.87
N LYS A 138 -9.86 12.10 -12.70
CA LYS A 138 -11.18 12.39 -12.08
C LYS A 138 -12.37 11.94 -12.92
N ASP A 139 -12.17 11.84 -14.22
CA ASP A 139 -13.17 11.47 -15.22
C ASP A 139 -13.29 9.95 -15.43
N VAL A 140 -12.40 9.16 -14.84
CA VAL A 140 -12.44 7.70 -14.90
C VAL A 140 -13.00 7.16 -13.59
N ILE A 141 -14.25 6.73 -13.62
CA ILE A 141 -14.96 6.15 -12.47
C ILE A 141 -15.23 4.68 -12.79
N TYR A 142 -14.65 3.78 -12.01
CA TYR A 142 -14.97 2.36 -12.10
C TYR A 142 -16.19 2.01 -11.26
N THR A 143 -17.07 1.18 -11.81
CA THR A 143 -18.15 0.55 -11.06
C THR A 143 -17.57 -0.45 -10.03
N PRO A 144 -18.32 -0.83 -8.97
CA PRO A 144 -17.88 -1.86 -8.03
C PRO A 144 -17.50 -3.17 -8.69
N ASP A 145 -18.25 -3.61 -9.72
CA ASP A 145 -17.95 -4.85 -10.46
C ASP A 145 -16.66 -4.74 -11.28
N GLU A 146 -16.37 -3.58 -11.86
CA GLU A 146 -15.11 -3.34 -12.58
C GLU A 146 -13.92 -3.38 -11.62
N TRP A 147 -14.01 -2.79 -10.42
CA TRP A 147 -12.99 -2.91 -9.39
C TRP A 147 -12.66 -4.36 -9.07
N VAL A 148 -13.69 -5.17 -8.82
CA VAL A 148 -13.54 -6.59 -8.52
C VAL A 148 -12.93 -7.34 -9.69
N ALA A 149 -13.40 -7.10 -10.92
CA ALA A 149 -12.91 -7.77 -12.12
C ALA A 149 -11.43 -7.47 -12.37
N LEU A 150 -11.02 -6.19 -12.28
CA LEU A 150 -9.64 -5.76 -12.46
C LEU A 150 -8.72 -6.39 -11.39
N MET A 151 -9.07 -6.29 -10.10
CA MET A 151 -8.28 -6.87 -9.01
C MET A 151 -8.10 -8.37 -9.16
N ARG A 152 -9.16 -9.10 -9.48
CA ARG A 152 -9.09 -10.56 -9.69
C ARG A 152 -8.22 -10.94 -10.88
N ALA A 153 -8.32 -10.20 -11.98
CA ALA A 153 -7.49 -10.43 -13.16
C ALA A 153 -6.00 -10.18 -12.87
N GLU A 154 -5.66 -9.14 -12.12
CA GLU A 154 -4.28 -8.84 -11.75
C GLU A 154 -3.69 -9.85 -10.76
N LEU A 155 -4.48 -10.34 -9.78
CA LEU A 155 -4.07 -11.44 -8.91
C LEU A 155 -3.84 -12.73 -9.71
N LEU A 156 -4.71 -13.05 -10.66
CA LEU A 156 -4.52 -14.22 -11.55
C LEU A 156 -3.31 -14.07 -12.47
N ALA A 157 -2.95 -12.84 -12.86
CA ALA A 157 -1.77 -12.57 -13.66
C ALA A 157 -0.46 -12.68 -12.88
N GLY A 158 -0.48 -12.82 -11.55
CA GLY A 158 0.69 -13.05 -10.73
C GLY A 158 0.97 -11.99 -9.66
N SER A 159 0.12 -10.98 -9.50
CA SER A 159 0.23 -10.08 -8.35
C SER A 159 -0.05 -10.83 -7.06
N VAL A 160 0.80 -10.66 -6.05
CA VAL A 160 0.58 -11.27 -4.73
C VAL A 160 -0.40 -10.45 -3.89
N LYS A 161 -0.49 -9.16 -4.17
CA LYS A 161 -1.43 -8.21 -3.56
C LYS A 161 -1.87 -7.17 -4.58
N VAL A 162 -3.07 -6.65 -4.36
CA VAL A 162 -3.61 -5.51 -5.11
C VAL A 162 -3.80 -4.32 -4.17
N ILE A 163 -3.41 -3.14 -4.62
CA ILE A 163 -3.62 -1.88 -3.91
C ILE A 163 -4.92 -1.26 -4.41
N ALA A 164 -5.79 -0.89 -3.50
CA ALA A 164 -6.97 -0.09 -3.80
C ALA A 164 -6.57 1.40 -3.72
N GLU A 165 -6.43 2.04 -4.89
CA GLU A 165 -5.92 3.41 -5.06
C GLU A 165 -6.82 4.46 -4.40
N ALA A 166 -6.23 5.46 -3.76
CA ALA A 166 -6.94 6.54 -3.07
C ALA A 166 -6.32 7.93 -3.24
N ARG A 167 -5.23 8.09 -3.97
CA ARG A 167 -4.36 9.27 -3.96
C ARG A 167 -3.98 9.75 -2.54
N GLU A 168 -3.00 10.60 -2.45
CA GLU A 168 -2.61 11.22 -1.16
C GLU A 168 -3.68 12.12 -0.54
N SER A 169 -4.56 12.70 -1.37
CA SER A 169 -5.68 13.52 -0.88
C SER A 169 -6.73 12.70 -0.14
N GLY A 170 -6.82 11.38 -0.40
CA GLY A 170 -7.88 10.53 0.12
C GLY A 170 -9.27 10.94 -0.36
N THR A 171 -9.38 11.49 -1.57
CA THR A 171 -10.64 12.02 -2.13
C THR A 171 -10.94 11.49 -3.53
N THR A 172 -10.34 10.35 -3.89
CA THR A 172 -10.54 9.66 -5.19
C THR A 172 -10.40 8.16 -5.01
N GLY A 173 -10.65 7.40 -6.07
CA GLY A 173 -10.54 5.94 -6.04
C GLY A 173 -11.63 5.31 -5.18
N ILE A 174 -11.23 4.71 -4.08
CA ILE A 174 -12.15 4.09 -3.10
C ILE A 174 -12.84 5.10 -2.17
N TYR A 175 -12.64 6.40 -2.37
CA TYR A 175 -13.26 7.48 -1.58
C TYR A 175 -14.13 8.38 -2.44
N ASN A 176 -15.09 9.02 -1.80
CA ASN A 176 -15.87 10.12 -2.34
C ASN A 176 -15.04 11.41 -2.35
N GLU A 177 -15.49 12.44 -3.06
CA GLU A 177 -14.80 13.73 -3.17
C GLU A 177 -14.60 14.45 -1.82
N ASP A 178 -15.45 14.18 -0.85
CA ASP A 178 -15.34 14.71 0.53
C ASP A 178 -14.40 13.89 1.43
N GLY A 179 -13.76 12.85 0.89
CA GLY A 179 -12.85 11.94 1.62
C GLY A 179 -13.58 10.87 2.44
N SER A 180 -14.90 10.79 2.37
CA SER A 180 -15.66 9.70 2.96
C SER A 180 -15.49 8.40 2.16
N ILE A 181 -15.74 7.29 2.81
CA ILE A 181 -15.61 5.96 2.21
C ILE A 181 -16.71 5.72 1.18
N ASN A 182 -16.35 5.21 0.01
CA ASN A 182 -17.31 4.65 -0.94
C ASN A 182 -17.67 3.21 -0.53
N ASN A 183 -18.74 3.08 0.26
CA ASN A 183 -19.14 1.79 0.82
C ASN A 183 -19.49 0.74 -0.24
N GLU A 184 -20.01 1.13 -1.40
CA GLU A 184 -20.39 0.19 -2.46
C GLU A 184 -19.15 -0.49 -3.04
N ILE A 185 -18.10 0.28 -3.33
CA ILE A 185 -16.83 -0.24 -3.83
C ILE A 185 -16.17 -1.14 -2.78
N ILE A 186 -16.08 -0.66 -1.52
CA ILE A 186 -15.43 -1.43 -0.44
C ILE A 186 -16.16 -2.75 -0.18
N SER A 187 -17.48 -2.75 -0.13
CA SER A 187 -18.29 -3.96 0.06
C SER A 187 -18.06 -4.95 -1.08
N ALA A 188 -18.15 -4.50 -2.33
CA ALA A 188 -17.95 -5.36 -3.49
C ALA A 188 -16.54 -6.00 -3.48
N ILE A 189 -15.50 -5.21 -3.21
CA ILE A 189 -14.13 -5.75 -3.13
C ILE A 189 -14.02 -6.76 -1.99
N SER A 190 -14.51 -6.43 -0.78
CA SER A 190 -14.36 -7.29 0.40
C SER A 190 -15.14 -8.61 0.31
N GLU A 191 -16.24 -8.64 -0.45
CA GLU A 191 -17.04 -9.85 -0.69
C GLU A 191 -16.41 -10.78 -1.73
N HIS A 192 -15.65 -10.25 -2.69
CA HIS A 192 -15.20 -10.99 -3.87
C HIS A 192 -13.68 -11.16 -3.98
N VAL A 193 -12.90 -10.41 -3.20
CA VAL A 193 -11.44 -10.49 -3.13
C VAL A 193 -11.03 -10.75 -1.68
N LYS A 194 -10.15 -11.74 -1.45
CA LYS A 194 -9.67 -12.02 -0.08
C LYS A 194 -9.01 -10.78 0.51
N LEU A 195 -9.43 -10.37 1.70
CA LEU A 195 -8.93 -9.17 2.39
C LEU A 195 -7.40 -9.20 2.58
N GLU A 196 -6.83 -10.37 2.80
CA GLU A 196 -5.37 -10.53 2.91
C GLU A 196 -4.63 -10.14 1.63
N ASN A 197 -5.27 -10.21 0.47
CA ASN A 197 -4.69 -9.85 -0.82
C ASN A 197 -4.86 -8.37 -1.18
N VAL A 198 -5.63 -7.62 -0.40
CA VAL A 198 -5.89 -6.19 -0.66
C VAL A 198 -5.07 -5.33 0.31
N ILE A 199 -4.43 -4.29 -0.21
CA ILE A 199 -3.86 -3.18 0.57
C ILE A 199 -4.73 -1.95 0.30
N TRP A 200 -5.38 -1.45 1.34
CA TRP A 200 -6.23 -0.26 1.25
C TRP A 200 -5.39 1.00 1.46
N GLU A 201 -5.32 1.88 0.50
CA GLU A 201 -4.68 3.18 0.71
C GLU A 201 -5.53 4.04 1.65
N ALA A 202 -4.94 4.43 2.76
CA ALA A 202 -5.60 5.20 3.83
C ALA A 202 -4.68 6.35 4.32
N PRO A 203 -4.49 7.39 3.48
CA PRO A 203 -3.57 8.48 3.80
C PRO A 203 -4.04 9.34 4.99
N LEU A 204 -5.35 9.36 5.29
CA LEU A 204 -5.93 10.16 6.37
C LEU A 204 -6.23 9.30 7.60
N LYS A 205 -6.02 9.87 8.79
CA LYS A 205 -6.32 9.20 10.07
C LYS A 205 -7.77 8.68 10.15
N SER A 206 -8.73 9.45 9.67
CA SER A 206 -10.16 9.06 9.68
C SER A 206 -10.41 7.79 8.85
N GLN A 207 -9.71 7.65 7.73
CA GLN A 207 -9.75 6.49 6.85
C GLN A 207 -9.10 5.28 7.52
N GLN A 208 -7.92 5.45 8.12
CA GLN A 208 -7.24 4.41 8.89
C GLN A 208 -8.13 3.86 10.01
N ALA A 209 -8.74 4.76 10.80
CA ALA A 209 -9.65 4.38 11.87
C ALA A 209 -10.89 3.66 11.35
N TRP A 210 -11.43 4.10 10.21
CA TRP A 210 -12.59 3.45 9.59
C TRP A 210 -12.26 2.00 9.18
N PHE A 211 -11.17 1.78 8.47
CA PHE A 211 -10.75 0.44 8.05
C PHE A 211 -10.50 -0.49 9.24
N ILE A 212 -9.88 0.02 10.30
CA ILE A 212 -9.63 -0.76 11.52
C ILE A 212 -10.94 -1.13 12.21
N LYS A 213 -11.90 -0.21 12.28
CA LYS A 213 -13.23 -0.49 12.86
C LYS A 213 -14.01 -1.51 12.03
N HIS A 214 -13.88 -1.44 10.71
CA HIS A 214 -14.69 -2.25 9.80
C HIS A 214 -14.10 -3.66 9.58
N PHE A 215 -12.78 -3.78 9.41
CA PHE A 215 -12.11 -5.04 9.11
C PHE A 215 -11.21 -5.58 10.25
N GLY A 216 -11.13 -4.86 11.35
CA GLY A 216 -10.31 -5.24 12.50
C GLY A 216 -8.88 -4.72 12.46
N ALA A 217 -8.14 -4.96 13.54
CA ALA A 217 -6.78 -4.48 13.76
C ALA A 217 -5.79 -4.90 12.65
N ASN A 218 -6.04 -6.03 12.02
CA ASN A 218 -5.14 -6.68 11.07
C ASN A 218 -5.50 -6.43 9.59
N VAL A 219 -6.24 -5.37 9.30
CA VAL A 219 -6.45 -4.90 7.92
C VAL A 219 -5.13 -4.39 7.32
N ASN A 220 -4.87 -4.69 6.04
CA ASN A 220 -3.69 -4.19 5.35
C ASN A 220 -3.92 -2.74 4.90
N LEU A 221 -3.03 -1.84 5.31
CA LEU A 221 -3.13 -0.41 5.00
C LEU A 221 -1.90 0.09 4.25
N GLY A 222 -2.13 0.94 3.28
CA GLY A 222 -1.11 1.58 2.46
C GLY A 222 -1.19 3.09 2.46
N ASN A 223 -0.22 3.70 1.78
CA ASN A 223 -0.07 5.14 1.65
C ASN A 223 0.05 5.86 3.02
N ILE A 224 0.70 5.19 3.98
CA ILE A 224 0.90 5.71 5.32
C ILE A 224 2.14 6.60 5.34
N ALA A 225 2.03 7.78 5.95
CA ALA A 225 3.18 8.65 6.12
C ALA A 225 4.16 8.09 7.19
N PRO A 226 5.48 8.29 7.06
CA PRO A 226 6.46 7.78 8.01
C PRO A 226 6.21 8.21 9.47
N ASN A 227 5.76 9.44 9.68
CA ASN A 227 5.42 9.98 11.00
C ASN A 227 4.08 9.47 11.55
N GLU A 228 3.28 8.77 10.75
CA GLU A 228 2.00 8.19 11.16
C GLU A 228 2.11 6.72 11.58
N ILE A 229 3.30 6.09 11.50
CA ILE A 229 3.43 4.65 11.78
C ILE A 229 3.07 4.30 13.23
N ILE A 230 3.59 5.02 14.22
CA ILE A 230 3.27 4.80 15.64
C ILE A 230 1.83 5.22 15.96
N PRO A 231 1.33 6.39 15.49
CA PRO A 231 -0.08 6.73 15.59
C PRO A 231 -1.04 5.67 15.00
N LEU A 232 -0.70 5.08 13.85
CA LEU A 232 -1.50 4.01 13.24
C LEU A 232 -1.49 2.74 14.09
N GLU A 233 -0.34 2.32 14.62
CA GLU A 233 -0.28 1.15 15.49
C GLU A 233 -1.08 1.39 16.77
N SER A 234 -1.09 2.63 17.31
CA SER A 234 -1.98 2.99 18.43
C SER A 234 -3.47 2.85 18.09
N LEU A 235 -3.88 3.16 16.83
CA LEU A 235 -5.24 2.90 16.37
C LEU A 235 -5.53 1.39 16.31
N ARG A 236 -4.60 0.60 15.76
CA ARG A 236 -4.73 -0.86 15.64
C ARG A 236 -4.87 -1.55 16.99
N LEU A 237 -4.20 -1.03 18.01
CA LEU A 237 -4.23 -1.56 19.38
C LEU A 237 -5.39 -1.03 20.24
N GLY A 238 -6.25 -0.14 19.69
CA GLY A 238 -7.34 0.46 20.48
C GLY A 238 -6.85 1.43 21.56
N LEU A 239 -5.66 2.02 21.41
CA LEU A 239 -5.07 2.94 22.38
C LEU A 239 -5.37 4.41 22.05
N ARG A 240 -5.98 4.68 20.91
CA ARG A 240 -6.32 6.04 20.47
C ARG A 240 -7.84 6.21 20.45
N GLY A 241 -8.32 7.41 20.79
CA GLY A 241 -9.74 7.71 20.98
C GLY A 241 -10.67 7.23 19.88
N ASP A 242 -10.23 7.27 18.62
CA ASP A 242 -11.02 6.82 17.45
C ASP A 242 -11.37 5.32 17.50
N THR A 243 -10.54 4.48 18.16
CA THR A 243 -10.72 3.02 18.25
C THR A 243 -10.72 2.51 19.69
N PHE A 244 -10.79 3.41 20.69
CA PHE A 244 -10.55 3.11 22.10
C PHE A 244 -11.45 1.98 22.65
N PHE A 245 -12.70 1.96 22.25
CA PHE A 245 -13.67 0.95 22.69
C PHE A 245 -13.76 -0.25 21.74
N GLN A 246 -13.05 -0.24 20.61
CA GLN A 246 -13.25 -1.23 19.53
C GLN A 246 -13.01 -2.67 19.97
N PHE A 247 -12.00 -2.89 20.80
CA PHE A 247 -11.56 -4.24 21.18
C PHE A 247 -11.86 -4.60 22.63
N LEU A 248 -12.54 -3.73 23.35
CA LEU A 248 -12.95 -3.99 24.73
C LEU A 248 -14.21 -4.89 24.77
N PRO A 249 -14.37 -5.70 25.83
CA PRO A 249 -15.62 -6.38 26.11
C PRO A 249 -16.81 -5.40 26.23
N GLU A 250 -18.03 -5.87 25.91
CA GLU A 250 -19.23 -5.00 25.89
C GLU A 250 -19.48 -4.31 27.22
N GLU A 251 -19.21 -4.99 28.36
CA GLU A 251 -19.37 -4.45 29.71
C GLU A 251 -18.43 -3.28 30.04
N MET A 252 -17.38 -3.08 29.23
CA MET A 252 -16.42 -1.98 29.39
C MET A 252 -16.67 -0.83 28.40
N LYS A 253 -17.59 -0.99 27.47
CA LYS A 253 -17.95 0.06 26.50
C LYS A 253 -18.92 1.04 27.13
N GLN A 254 -18.62 2.33 27.05
CA GLN A 254 -19.47 3.43 27.55
C GLN A 254 -20.26 4.06 26.41
#